data_52bb761baf2533fa9746643477e54b1f
#
_entry.id   52bb761baf2533fa9746643477e54b1f
#
_cell.length_a   1.000
_cell.length_b   1.000
_cell.length_c   1.000
_cell.angle_alpha   90.00
_cell.angle_beta   90.00
_cell.angle_gamma   90.00
#
_symmetry.space_group_name_H-M   'P 1'
#
loop_
_entity.id
_entity.type
_entity.pdbx_description
1 polymer ?
#
loop_
_entity_poly.entity_id
_entity_poly.type
_entity_poly.pdbx_seq_one_letter_code
_entity_poly.pdbx_strand_id
1 'polypeptide(L)'
;NIRFAVSSLKPTEHRLEIKQSLAGSTLIDDAYNANPEGSIEALHVLSRFDNMKKVVITPGLIELGTREHDCNFALGLEAAKICDIIIFVGINRSAPLKEGAMSQHFPEDKLFVAASFKEAMEIYSGFADKNTVVLLENDLPDNYLN
;
A
#
# COMPACT_ATOMS: atom_id res chain seq x y z
N ASN A 1 -18.43 -10.98 -3.72
CA ASN A 1 -18.42 -9.53 -3.82
C ASN A 1 -17.47 -8.94 -2.82
N ILE A 2 -16.47 -8.25 -3.33
CA ILE A 2 -15.37 -7.76 -2.52
C ILE A 2 -15.82 -6.74 -1.49
N ARG A 3 -16.69 -5.85 -1.88
CA ARG A 3 -17.18 -4.84 -0.96
C ARG A 3 -17.87 -5.47 0.24
N PHE A 4 -18.60 -6.53 -0.02
CA PHE A 4 -19.28 -7.21 1.05
C PHE A 4 -18.30 -7.81 2.04
N ALA A 5 -17.24 -8.42 1.55
CA ALA A 5 -16.23 -9.00 2.42
C ALA A 5 -15.59 -7.95 3.32
N VAL A 6 -15.32 -6.77 2.75
CA VAL A 6 -14.73 -5.70 3.53
C VAL A 6 -15.69 -5.18 4.58
N SER A 7 -16.95 -5.04 4.21
CA SER A 7 -17.91 -4.47 5.14
C SER A 7 -18.17 -5.37 6.33
N SER A 8 -17.78 -6.63 6.26
CA SER A 8 -17.95 -7.53 7.39
C SER A 8 -16.84 -7.38 8.41
N LEU A 9 -15.81 -6.60 8.12
CA LEU A 9 -14.74 -6.37 9.07
C LEU A 9 -15.18 -5.42 10.16
N LYS A 10 -14.40 -5.40 11.24
CA LYS A 10 -14.73 -4.55 12.35
C LYS A 10 -14.67 -3.10 11.98
N PRO A 11 -15.76 -2.39 12.08
CA PRO A 11 -15.79 -1.00 11.63
C PRO A 11 -15.20 -0.01 12.62
N THR A 12 -15.03 -0.39 13.86
CA THR A 12 -14.65 0.58 14.87
C THR A 12 -13.17 0.87 14.95
N GLU A 13 -12.34 -0.06 14.50
CA GLU A 13 -10.93 0.10 14.70
C GLU A 13 -10.19 0.45 13.45
N HIS A 14 -10.74 0.15 12.34
CA HIS A 14 -9.95 0.17 11.16
C HIS A 14 -10.84 0.24 9.96
N ARG A 15 -10.54 1.14 9.11
CA ARG A 15 -11.39 1.44 7.99
C ARG A 15 -10.72 1.05 6.70
N LEU A 16 -11.01 -0.14 6.27
CA LEU A 16 -10.54 -0.57 4.97
C LEU A 16 -11.71 -0.41 4.02
N GLU A 17 -11.63 0.57 3.14
CA GLU A 17 -12.72 0.92 2.24
C GLU A 17 -12.32 0.71 0.80
N ILE A 18 -13.25 0.22 -0.01
CA ILE A 18 -13.00 0.05 -1.43
C ILE A 18 -13.76 1.12 -2.19
N LYS A 19 -13.04 1.86 -3.01
CA LYS A 19 -13.58 2.99 -3.75
C LYS A 19 -13.08 2.94 -5.19
N GLN A 20 -13.62 3.81 -6.02
CA GLN A 20 -13.08 4.01 -7.35
C GLN A 20 -12.21 5.25 -7.35
N SER A 21 -11.02 5.15 -7.91
CA SER A 21 -10.13 6.30 -7.97
C SER A 21 -10.41 7.10 -9.23
N LEU A 22 -9.73 8.23 -9.35
CA LEU A 22 -9.92 9.11 -10.49
C LEU A 22 -9.55 8.47 -11.81
N ALA A 23 -8.58 7.56 -11.80
CA ALA A 23 -8.15 6.91 -13.03
C ALA A 23 -9.03 5.73 -13.42
N GLY A 24 -10.13 5.54 -12.71
CA GLY A 24 -11.01 4.41 -12.97
C GLY A 24 -10.55 3.13 -12.31
N SER A 25 -9.41 3.16 -11.64
CA SER A 25 -8.89 1.99 -10.95
C SER A 25 -9.63 1.76 -9.64
N THR A 26 -9.45 0.58 -9.07
CA THR A 26 -10.02 0.25 -7.78
C THR A 26 -9.06 0.72 -6.69
N LEU A 27 -9.60 1.38 -5.69
CA LEU A 27 -8.80 1.91 -4.58
C LEU A 27 -9.21 1.23 -3.29
N ILE A 28 -8.23 0.67 -2.59
CA ILE A 28 -8.45 0.14 -1.25
C ILE A 28 -7.83 1.16 -0.29
N ASP A 29 -8.69 1.81 0.50
CA ASP A 29 -8.26 2.90 1.36
C ASP A 29 -8.05 2.37 2.77
N ASP A 30 -6.81 2.29 3.18
CA ASP A 30 -6.42 1.90 4.53
C ASP A 30 -5.46 2.93 5.11
N ALA A 31 -5.65 4.17 4.72
CA ALA A 31 -4.70 5.24 5.02
C ALA A 31 -4.61 5.58 6.51
N TYR A 32 -5.61 5.21 7.28
CA TYR A 32 -5.60 5.50 8.73
C TYR A 32 -4.99 4.40 9.55
N ASN A 33 -4.67 3.28 8.95
CA ASN A 33 -4.10 2.18 9.69
C ASN A 33 -2.65 2.48 10.06
N ALA A 34 -2.29 2.22 11.31
CA ALA A 34 -0.91 2.38 11.76
C ALA A 34 -0.42 1.12 12.47
N ASN A 35 -1.09 0.01 12.25
CA ASN A 35 -0.88 -1.24 12.96
C ASN A 35 -0.16 -2.24 12.06
N PRO A 36 0.98 -2.83 12.50
CA PRO A 36 1.70 -3.77 11.63
C PRO A 36 0.87 -4.95 11.16
N GLU A 37 0.09 -5.53 12.06
CA GLU A 37 -0.72 -6.69 11.69
C GLU A 37 -1.81 -6.32 10.70
N GLY A 38 -2.43 -5.16 10.91
CA GLY A 38 -3.46 -4.68 10.00
C GLY A 38 -2.90 -4.37 8.62
N SER A 39 -1.67 -3.88 8.56
CA SER A 39 -1.05 -3.59 7.27
C SER A 39 -0.83 -4.86 6.46
N ILE A 40 -0.38 -5.91 7.12
CA ILE A 40 -0.19 -7.20 6.44
C ILE A 40 -1.54 -7.76 5.98
N GLU A 41 -2.57 -7.63 6.81
CA GLU A 41 -3.89 -8.09 6.43
C GLU A 41 -4.43 -7.34 5.23
N ALA A 42 -4.17 -6.04 5.16
CA ALA A 42 -4.60 -5.24 4.02
C ALA A 42 -3.93 -5.71 2.74
N LEU A 43 -2.66 -6.07 2.82
CA LEU A 43 -1.98 -6.65 1.66
C LEU A 43 -2.63 -7.97 1.25
N HIS A 44 -3.06 -8.75 2.21
CA HIS A 44 -3.74 -10.00 1.88
C HIS A 44 -5.08 -9.77 1.21
N VAL A 45 -5.78 -8.71 1.60
CA VAL A 45 -6.99 -8.33 0.90
C VAL A 45 -6.66 -7.94 -0.54
N LEU A 46 -5.60 -7.16 -0.72
CA LEU A 46 -5.15 -6.79 -2.06
C LEU A 46 -4.85 -8.03 -2.91
N SER A 47 -4.29 -9.05 -2.31
CA SER A 47 -3.91 -10.25 -3.04
C SER A 47 -5.10 -11.00 -3.62
N ARG A 48 -6.32 -10.68 -3.17
CA ARG A 48 -7.51 -11.36 -3.66
C ARG A 48 -8.05 -10.77 -4.95
N PHE A 49 -7.47 -9.70 -5.43
CA PHE A 49 -7.90 -9.08 -6.68
C PHE A 49 -7.20 -9.75 -7.85
N ASP A 50 -7.59 -10.98 -8.14
CA ASP A 50 -7.00 -11.75 -9.22
C ASP A 50 -7.20 -11.05 -10.54
N ASN A 51 -6.23 -11.21 -11.43
CA ASN A 51 -6.29 -10.68 -12.78
C ASN A 51 -6.27 -9.15 -12.83
N MET A 52 -5.83 -8.52 -11.75
CA MET A 52 -5.66 -7.08 -11.72
C MET A 52 -4.21 -6.75 -11.37
N LYS A 53 -3.73 -5.63 -11.87
CA LYS A 53 -2.42 -5.12 -11.51
C LYS A 53 -2.49 -4.58 -10.09
N LYS A 54 -1.70 -5.15 -9.19
CA LYS A 54 -1.77 -4.82 -7.77
C LYS A 54 -0.66 -3.85 -7.41
N VAL A 55 -1.05 -2.75 -6.79
CA VAL A 55 -0.13 -1.67 -6.44
C VAL A 55 -0.33 -1.33 -4.97
N VAL A 56 0.76 -1.02 -4.26
CA VAL A 56 0.66 -0.49 -2.91
C VAL A 56 1.41 0.83 -2.85
N ILE A 57 0.81 1.80 -2.15
CA ILE A 57 1.43 3.09 -1.87
C ILE A 57 1.43 3.24 -0.35
N THR A 58 2.62 3.36 0.25
CA THR A 58 2.71 3.41 1.70
C THR A 58 3.96 4.15 2.16
N PRO A 59 3.85 4.95 3.22
CA PRO A 59 5.02 5.52 3.87
C PRO A 59 5.65 4.57 4.88
N GLY A 60 5.04 3.41 5.10
CA GLY A 60 5.51 2.48 6.11
C GLY A 60 4.94 2.79 7.47
N LEU A 61 5.50 2.13 8.46
CA LEU A 61 5.05 2.22 9.83
C LEU A 61 6.01 3.09 10.64
N ILE A 62 5.48 3.87 11.56
CA ILE A 62 6.29 4.74 12.41
C ILE A 62 5.93 4.54 13.88
N GLU A 63 6.78 5.06 14.74
CA GLU A 63 6.53 5.09 16.18
C GLU A 63 6.43 3.70 16.79
N LEU A 64 7.20 2.78 16.27
CA LEU A 64 7.24 1.42 16.79
C LEU A 64 8.48 1.14 17.63
N GLY A 65 9.29 2.16 17.87
CA GLY A 65 10.49 1.99 18.66
C GLY A 65 11.47 1.03 18.01
N THR A 66 11.97 0.09 18.79
CA THR A 66 12.96 -0.85 18.25
C THR A 66 12.38 -1.82 17.24
N ARG A 67 11.07 -1.93 17.16
CA ARG A 67 10.42 -2.81 16.19
C ARG A 67 10.24 -2.17 14.81
N GLU A 68 10.50 -0.89 14.72
CA GLU A 68 10.13 -0.17 13.50
C GLU A 68 10.85 -0.69 12.26
N HIS A 69 12.15 -0.93 12.38
CA HIS A 69 12.90 -1.45 11.24
C HIS A 69 12.37 -2.82 10.80
N ASP A 70 12.20 -3.72 11.76
CA ASP A 70 11.80 -5.09 11.42
C ASP A 70 10.38 -5.15 10.88
N CYS A 71 9.49 -4.33 11.42
CA CYS A 71 8.11 -4.30 10.93
C CYS A 71 8.05 -3.75 9.51
N ASN A 72 8.85 -2.73 9.22
CA ASN A 72 8.87 -2.19 7.87
C ASN A 72 9.52 -3.14 6.89
N PHE A 73 10.58 -3.83 7.33
CA PHE A 73 11.18 -4.84 6.48
C PHE A 73 10.16 -5.91 6.13
N ALA A 74 9.41 -6.39 7.13
CA ALA A 74 8.39 -7.41 6.89
C ALA A 74 7.30 -6.92 5.95
N LEU A 75 6.91 -5.65 6.12
CA LEU A 75 5.88 -5.07 5.26
C LEU A 75 6.36 -5.00 3.81
N GLY A 76 7.57 -4.55 3.60
CA GLY A 76 8.13 -4.49 2.26
C GLY A 76 8.26 -5.87 1.63
N LEU A 77 8.69 -6.83 2.42
CA LEU A 77 8.85 -8.20 1.94
C LEU A 77 7.49 -8.77 1.51
N GLU A 78 6.46 -8.56 2.32
CA GLU A 78 5.13 -9.08 1.98
C GLU A 78 4.56 -8.37 0.76
N ALA A 79 4.79 -7.06 0.66
CA ALA A 79 4.34 -6.32 -0.51
C ALA A 79 4.96 -6.87 -1.79
N ALA A 80 6.24 -7.24 -1.72
CA ALA A 80 6.92 -7.77 -2.89
C ALA A 80 6.37 -9.11 -3.33
N LYS A 81 5.82 -9.87 -2.39
CA LYS A 81 5.21 -11.15 -2.75
C LYS A 81 3.87 -10.99 -3.44
N ILE A 82 3.19 -9.88 -3.21
CA ILE A 82 1.81 -9.71 -3.63
C ILE A 82 1.68 -8.73 -4.78
N CYS A 83 2.44 -7.64 -4.76
CA CYS A 83 2.21 -6.52 -5.66
C CYS A 83 2.99 -6.64 -6.95
N ASP A 84 2.43 -6.05 -8.00
CA ASP A 84 3.11 -5.91 -9.28
C ASP A 84 3.93 -4.64 -9.32
N ILE A 85 3.49 -3.60 -8.62
CA ILE A 85 4.20 -2.32 -8.54
C ILE A 85 4.12 -1.82 -7.11
N ILE A 86 5.22 -1.28 -6.62
CA ILE A 86 5.31 -0.77 -5.25
C ILE A 86 5.76 0.69 -5.29
N ILE A 87 5.08 1.54 -4.53
CA ILE A 87 5.47 2.94 -4.39
C ILE A 87 5.60 3.24 -2.90
N PHE A 88 6.82 3.44 -2.44
CA PHE A 88 7.07 3.84 -1.07
C PHE A 88 7.16 5.35 -1.00
N VAL A 89 6.67 5.94 0.08
CA VAL A 89 6.65 7.37 0.26
C VAL A 89 7.64 7.76 1.36
N GLY A 90 8.54 8.69 1.03
CA GLY A 90 9.55 9.14 1.98
C GLY A 90 10.91 8.54 1.65
N ILE A 91 11.83 9.40 1.20
CA ILE A 91 13.11 8.92 0.67
C ILE A 91 13.91 8.17 1.74
N ASN A 92 14.04 8.77 2.92
CA ASN A 92 14.89 8.17 3.94
C ASN A 92 14.18 7.10 4.76
N ARG A 93 12.93 7.32 5.08
CA ARG A 93 12.20 6.40 5.95
C ARG A 93 11.83 5.11 5.24
N SER A 94 11.96 5.08 3.93
CA SER A 94 11.59 3.89 3.15
C SER A 94 12.68 2.83 3.10
N ALA A 95 13.86 3.10 3.65
CA ALA A 95 14.97 2.18 3.52
C ALA A 95 14.63 0.75 3.97
N PRO A 96 14.06 0.53 5.17
CA PRO A 96 13.75 -0.86 5.55
C PRO A 96 12.66 -1.49 4.69
N LEU A 97 11.71 -0.68 4.22
CA LEU A 97 10.70 -1.18 3.29
C LEU A 97 11.35 -1.68 2.00
N LYS A 98 12.26 -0.88 1.47
CA LYS A 98 12.94 -1.24 0.26
C LYS A 98 13.81 -2.48 0.45
N GLU A 99 14.50 -2.55 1.58
CA GLU A 99 15.31 -3.73 1.88
C GLU A 99 14.48 -4.99 1.90
N GLY A 100 13.29 -4.93 2.51
CA GLY A 100 12.41 -6.08 2.56
C GLY A 100 11.94 -6.51 1.18
N ALA A 101 11.57 -5.54 0.35
CA ALA A 101 11.10 -5.85 -0.99
C ALA A 101 12.24 -6.44 -1.83
N MET A 102 13.42 -5.86 -1.73
CA MET A 102 14.54 -6.34 -2.52
C MET A 102 15.03 -7.71 -2.07
N SER A 103 14.76 -8.08 -0.83
CA SER A 103 15.10 -9.42 -0.37
C SER A 103 14.32 -10.49 -1.10
N GLN A 104 13.21 -10.12 -1.73
CA GLN A 104 12.42 -11.01 -2.56
C GLN A 104 12.73 -10.86 -4.04
N HIS A 105 13.81 -10.16 -4.37
CA HIS A 105 14.24 -9.94 -5.75
C HIS A 105 13.19 -9.21 -6.57
N PHE A 106 12.48 -8.27 -5.93
CA PHE A 106 11.46 -7.50 -6.62
C PHE A 106 12.11 -6.67 -7.73
N PRO A 107 11.49 -6.58 -8.92
CA PRO A 107 12.09 -5.83 -10.04
C PRO A 107 12.27 -4.35 -9.68
N GLU A 108 13.47 -3.84 -9.89
CA GLU A 108 13.77 -2.46 -9.53
C GLU A 108 12.97 -1.45 -10.35
N ASP A 109 12.65 -1.79 -11.58
CA ASP A 109 11.91 -0.87 -12.43
C ASP A 109 10.43 -0.81 -12.06
N LYS A 110 10.00 -1.62 -11.11
CA LYS A 110 8.62 -1.59 -10.63
C LYS A 110 8.53 -1.16 -9.18
N LEU A 111 9.64 -0.72 -8.60
CA LEU A 111 9.67 -0.22 -7.24
C LEU A 111 10.06 1.25 -7.27
N PHE A 112 9.20 2.10 -6.74
CA PHE A 112 9.42 3.53 -6.74
C PHE A 112 9.50 4.04 -5.32
N VAL A 113 10.32 5.07 -5.12
CA VAL A 113 10.40 5.78 -3.84
C VAL A 113 10.09 7.24 -4.14
N ALA A 114 8.95 7.70 -3.65
CA ALA A 114 8.51 9.06 -3.89
C ALA A 114 8.83 9.92 -2.68
N ALA A 115 9.13 11.19 -2.92
CA ALA A 115 9.45 12.11 -1.83
C ALA A 115 8.20 12.52 -1.07
N SER A 116 7.05 12.46 -1.69
CA SER A 116 5.79 12.88 -1.09
C SER A 116 4.65 12.04 -1.63
N PHE A 117 3.51 12.11 -0.96
CA PHE A 117 2.33 11.43 -1.44
C PHE A 117 1.89 12.00 -2.79
N LYS A 118 2.06 13.31 -2.97
CA LYS A 118 1.71 13.94 -4.24
C LYS A 118 2.51 13.32 -5.37
N GLU A 119 3.81 13.16 -5.17
CA GLU A 119 4.65 12.56 -6.18
C GLU A 119 4.26 11.12 -6.44
N ALA A 120 3.91 10.39 -5.36
CA ALA A 120 3.48 8.99 -5.50
C ALA A 120 2.24 8.91 -6.38
N MET A 121 1.30 9.83 -6.19
CA MET A 121 0.08 9.83 -6.98
C MET A 121 0.35 10.18 -8.42
N GLU A 122 1.32 11.04 -8.67
CA GLU A 122 1.72 11.36 -10.03
C GLU A 122 2.30 10.13 -10.74
N ILE A 123 3.13 9.39 -10.03
CA ILE A 123 3.67 8.15 -10.58
C ILE A 123 2.54 7.17 -10.87
N TYR A 124 1.64 7.02 -9.90
CA TYR A 124 0.54 6.08 -10.02
C TYR A 124 -0.36 6.42 -11.21
N SER A 125 -0.71 7.67 -11.38
CA SER A 125 -1.62 8.04 -12.45
C SER A 125 -1.01 7.87 -13.83
N GLY A 126 0.31 7.70 -13.90
CA GLY A 126 0.94 7.47 -15.19
C GLY A 126 0.69 6.07 -15.76
N PHE A 127 0.30 5.11 -14.93
CA PHE A 127 0.07 3.75 -15.42
C PHE A 127 -1.26 3.14 -14.98
N ALA A 128 -2.00 3.82 -14.11
CA ALA A 128 -3.23 3.24 -13.56
C ALA A 128 -4.32 3.19 -14.61
N ASP A 129 -5.11 2.12 -14.58
CA ASP A 129 -6.24 1.98 -15.48
C ASP A 129 -7.31 1.13 -14.76
N LYS A 130 -8.35 0.78 -15.49
CA LYS A 130 -9.47 0.06 -14.89
C LYS A 130 -9.10 -1.35 -14.42
N ASN A 131 -7.97 -1.85 -14.85
CA ASN A 131 -7.49 -3.16 -14.42
C ASN A 131 -6.46 -3.06 -13.32
N THR A 132 -6.35 -1.91 -12.68
CA THR A 132 -5.40 -1.66 -11.60
C THR A 132 -6.15 -1.56 -10.28
N VAL A 133 -5.61 -2.17 -9.24
CA VAL A 133 -6.10 -1.98 -7.87
C VAL A 133 -4.93 -1.48 -7.04
N VAL A 134 -5.16 -0.41 -6.27
CA VAL A 134 -4.12 0.18 -5.45
C VAL A 134 -4.55 0.19 -3.99
N LEU A 135 -3.63 -0.18 -3.12
CA LEU A 135 -3.81 -0.11 -1.67
C LEU A 135 -3.08 1.11 -1.15
N LEU A 136 -3.81 2.01 -0.51
CA LEU A 136 -3.22 3.13 0.21
C LEU A 136 -3.12 2.71 1.66
N GLU A 137 -1.88 2.63 2.16
CA GLU A 137 -1.63 2.00 3.44
C GLU A 137 -0.94 2.98 4.37
N ASN A 138 -1.42 3.04 5.63
CA ASN A 138 -0.79 3.81 6.72
C ASN A 138 -0.76 5.31 6.47
N ASP A 139 -0.99 6.03 7.44
CA ASP A 139 -0.76 7.48 7.66
C ASP A 139 -0.54 8.36 6.42
N LEU A 140 -1.32 8.18 5.40
CA LEU A 140 -1.27 9.02 4.21
C LEU A 140 -2.27 10.16 4.36
N PRO A 141 -1.94 11.37 3.83
CA PRO A 141 -2.85 12.51 3.97
C PRO A 141 -4.13 12.33 3.20
N ASP A 142 -5.25 12.56 3.88
CA ASP A 142 -6.57 12.44 3.27
C ASP A 142 -6.83 13.41 2.16
N ASN A 143 -6.31 14.61 2.32
CA ASN A 143 -6.68 15.66 1.40
C ASN A 143 -6.20 15.41 -0.02
N TYR A 144 -5.32 14.45 -0.21
CA TYR A 144 -4.89 14.10 -1.55
C TYR A 144 -5.81 13.10 -2.23
N LEU A 145 -6.76 12.56 -1.49
CA LEU A 145 -7.67 11.58 -2.05
C LEU A 145 -8.89 12.21 -2.70
N ASN A 146 -9.07 13.48 -2.52
CA ASN A 146 -10.24 14.19 -3.05
C ASN A 146 -9.98 14.86 -4.36
#